data_9cdb817a5c7b98461b5f68d20ee3962e
#
_entry.id   9cdb817a5c7b98461b5f68d20ee3962e
#
_cell.length_a   1.000
_cell.length_b   1.000
_cell.length_c   1.000
_cell.angle_alpha   90.00
_cell.angle_beta   90.00
_cell.angle_gamma   90.00
#
_symmetry.space_group_name_H-M   'P 1'
#
loop_
_entity.id
_entity.type
_entity.pdbx_description
1 polymer ?
#
loop_
_entity_poly.entity_id
_entity_poly.type
_entity_poly.pdbx_seq_one_letter_code
_entity_poly.pdbx_strand_id
1 'polypeptide(L)'
;MRIWGKIWKENRLLQDTVIENTNWEQTRTSKVYEALEEICNQFDLQKPIWLDINKKDFIRSSRCRFYQDSFIETIDFDYLELHVIEEDLF
;
A
#
# COMPACT_ATOMS: atom_id res chain seq x y z
N MET A 1 -5.30 -13.45 0.32
CA MET A 1 -5.03 -12.11 -0.28
C MET A 1 -3.55 -11.85 -0.28
N ARG A 2 -3.03 -11.33 -1.37
CA ARG A 2 -1.63 -10.89 -1.48
C ARG A 2 -1.58 -9.43 -1.87
N ILE A 3 -0.82 -8.65 -1.13
CA ILE A 3 -0.75 -7.19 -1.29
C ILE A 3 0.71 -6.81 -1.48
N TRP A 4 0.96 -6.07 -2.56
CA TRP A 4 2.31 -5.68 -2.98
C TRP A 4 2.55 -4.21 -2.68
N GLY A 5 3.58 -3.94 -1.87
CA GLY A 5 4.04 -2.59 -1.58
C GLY A 5 5.32 -2.30 -2.35
N LYS A 6 5.36 -1.16 -3.04
CA LYS A 6 6.50 -0.79 -3.90
C LYS A 6 6.87 0.66 -3.67
N ILE A 7 8.18 0.93 -3.55
CA ILE A 7 8.71 2.29 -3.52
C ILE A 7 9.38 2.60 -4.86
N TRP A 8 8.89 3.65 -5.50
CA TRP A 8 9.37 4.10 -6.81
C TRP A 8 10.04 5.45 -6.72
N LYS A 9 11.17 5.60 -7.43
CA LYS A 9 11.88 6.86 -7.59
C LYS A 9 12.49 6.91 -8.98
N GLU A 10 12.18 7.97 -9.74
CA GLU A 10 12.73 8.19 -11.09
C GLU A 10 12.52 6.95 -12.00
N ASN A 11 11.31 6.39 -11.94
CA ASN A 11 10.92 5.19 -12.69
C ASN A 11 11.68 3.92 -12.32
N ARG A 12 12.36 3.92 -11.16
CA ARG A 12 13.07 2.73 -10.64
C ARG A 12 12.37 2.18 -9.41
N LEU A 13 12.23 0.88 -9.36
CA LEU A 13 11.76 0.18 -8.18
C LEU A 13 12.90 0.10 -7.18
N LEU A 14 12.81 0.86 -6.07
CA LEU A 14 13.85 0.88 -5.04
C LEU A 14 13.71 -0.28 -4.05
N GLN A 15 12.48 -0.54 -3.61
CA GLN A 15 12.17 -1.58 -2.64
C GLN A 15 10.79 -2.11 -2.92
N ASP A 16 10.55 -3.38 -2.61
CA ASP A 16 9.22 -3.94 -2.64
C ASP A 16 9.09 -5.07 -1.62
N THR A 17 7.85 -5.38 -1.27
CA THR A 17 7.50 -6.49 -0.42
C THR A 17 6.08 -6.93 -0.71
N VAL A 18 5.80 -8.21 -0.50
CA VAL A 18 4.46 -8.77 -0.63
C VAL A 18 4.01 -9.27 0.74
N ILE A 19 2.83 -8.81 1.15
CA ILE A 19 2.18 -9.27 2.38
C ILE A 19 1.10 -10.26 2.00
N GLU A 20 1.17 -11.45 2.56
CA GLU A 20 0.15 -12.48 2.37
C GLU A 20 -0.72 -12.56 3.62
N ASN A 21 -2.03 -12.54 3.45
CA ASN A 21 -2.99 -12.69 4.55
C ASN A 21 -4.08 -13.66 4.14
N THR A 22 -4.11 -14.81 4.79
CA THR A 22 -5.07 -15.89 4.52
C THR A 22 -6.17 -15.98 5.58
N ASN A 23 -6.26 -15.02 6.48
CA ASN A 23 -7.28 -15.00 7.53
C ASN A 23 -8.66 -14.70 6.93
N TRP A 24 -9.46 -15.74 6.72
CA TRP A 24 -10.77 -15.62 6.10
C TRP A 24 -11.82 -14.93 7.00
N GLU A 25 -11.55 -14.79 8.29
CA GLU A 25 -12.43 -14.08 9.23
C GLU A 25 -12.23 -12.57 9.19
N GLN A 26 -11.12 -12.10 8.66
CA GLN A 26 -10.79 -10.70 8.59
C GLN A 26 -11.37 -10.06 7.33
N THR A 27 -11.92 -8.85 7.46
CA THR A 27 -12.49 -8.14 6.30
C THR A 27 -11.38 -7.70 5.33
N ARG A 28 -11.74 -7.47 4.06
CA ARG A 28 -10.82 -6.97 3.05
C ARG A 28 -10.18 -5.65 3.48
N THR A 29 -10.99 -4.71 3.96
CA THR A 29 -10.51 -3.41 4.41
C THR A 29 -9.49 -3.55 5.53
N SER A 30 -9.77 -4.38 6.52
CA SER A 30 -8.86 -4.62 7.64
C SER A 30 -7.55 -5.24 7.16
N LYS A 31 -7.60 -6.19 6.23
CA LYS A 31 -6.39 -6.81 5.64
C LYS A 31 -5.53 -5.77 4.92
N VAL A 32 -6.15 -4.87 4.17
CA VAL A 32 -5.44 -3.82 3.44
C VAL A 32 -4.74 -2.85 4.40
N TYR A 33 -5.44 -2.38 5.42
CA TYR A 33 -4.84 -1.47 6.40
C TYR A 33 -3.70 -2.12 7.16
N GLU A 34 -3.87 -3.36 7.58
CA GLU A 34 -2.85 -4.10 8.30
C GLU A 34 -1.62 -4.36 7.41
N ALA A 35 -1.85 -4.70 6.14
CA ALA A 35 -0.76 -4.89 5.18
C ALA A 35 0.02 -3.60 4.95
N LEU A 36 -0.67 -2.47 4.81
CA LEU A 36 -0.01 -1.17 4.65
C LEU A 36 0.86 -0.83 5.86
N GLU A 37 0.37 -1.10 7.06
CA GLU A 37 1.14 -0.90 8.28
C GLU A 37 2.42 -1.75 8.28
N GLU A 38 2.31 -3.02 7.93
CA GLU A 38 3.46 -3.92 7.86
C GLU A 38 4.45 -3.51 6.78
N ILE A 39 3.97 -3.12 5.61
CA ILE A 39 4.81 -2.61 4.52
C ILE A 39 5.61 -1.39 5.00
N CYS A 40 4.93 -0.44 5.64
CA CYS A 40 5.60 0.75 6.16
C CYS A 40 6.61 0.43 7.26
N ASN A 41 6.31 -0.54 8.12
CA ASN A 41 7.27 -1.01 9.13
C ASN A 41 8.52 -1.59 8.48
N GLN A 42 8.36 -2.39 7.42
CA GLN A 42 9.50 -2.98 6.71
C GLN A 42 10.36 -1.93 6.02
N PHE A 43 9.74 -0.86 5.50
CA PHE A 43 10.42 0.21 4.79
C PHE A 43 10.86 1.36 5.71
N ASP A 44 10.63 1.25 7.01
CA ASP A 44 10.94 2.29 7.99
C ASP A 44 10.25 3.63 7.63
N LEU A 45 8.97 3.56 7.32
CA LEU A 45 8.15 4.70 6.96
C LEU A 45 7.00 4.90 7.95
N GLN A 46 6.57 6.16 8.10
CA GLN A 46 5.26 6.42 8.72
C GLN A 46 4.16 5.98 7.76
N LYS A 47 3.02 5.56 8.34
CA LYS A 47 1.85 5.24 7.53
C LYS A 47 1.35 6.49 6.81
N PRO A 48 1.08 6.41 5.51
CA PRO A 48 0.51 7.53 4.77
C PRO A 48 -0.95 7.77 5.15
N ILE A 49 -1.39 8.99 4.89
CA ILE A 49 -2.79 9.37 5.04
C ILE A 49 -3.52 9.02 3.75
N TRP A 50 -4.66 8.34 3.88
CA TRP A 50 -5.53 8.05 2.74
C TRP A 50 -6.27 9.33 2.34
N LEU A 51 -5.84 9.92 1.22
CA LEU A 51 -6.54 11.05 0.61
C LEU A 51 -7.70 10.54 -0.25
N ASP A 52 -8.63 11.40 -0.60
CA ASP A 52 -9.78 11.00 -1.42
C ASP A 52 -9.37 10.35 -2.73
N ILE A 53 -8.32 10.86 -3.39
CA ILE A 53 -7.81 10.26 -4.62
C ILE A 53 -7.31 8.84 -4.41
N ASN A 54 -6.66 8.57 -3.28
CA ASN A 54 -6.18 7.22 -2.95
C ASN A 54 -7.35 6.24 -2.80
N LYS A 55 -8.40 6.66 -2.10
CA LYS A 55 -9.60 5.84 -1.90
C LYS A 55 -10.29 5.55 -3.23
N LYS A 56 -10.45 6.56 -4.07
CA LYS A 56 -11.08 6.40 -5.40
C LYS A 56 -10.29 5.46 -6.29
N ASP A 57 -8.98 5.62 -6.35
CA ASP A 57 -8.13 4.77 -7.18
C ASP A 57 -8.16 3.33 -6.67
N PHE A 58 -8.13 3.15 -5.35
CA PHE A 58 -8.12 1.83 -4.75
C PHE A 58 -9.44 1.07 -4.98
N ILE A 59 -10.57 1.77 -4.87
CA ILE A 59 -11.89 1.19 -5.16
C ILE A 59 -11.98 0.78 -6.62
N ARG A 60 -11.46 1.61 -7.53
CA ARG A 60 -11.55 1.39 -8.97
C ARG A 60 -10.65 0.28 -9.48
N SER A 61 -9.41 0.19 -8.97
CA SER A 61 -8.40 -0.67 -9.57
C SER A 61 -7.63 -1.54 -8.57
N SER A 62 -7.99 -1.52 -7.29
CA SER A 62 -7.27 -2.22 -6.20
C SER A 62 -5.79 -1.81 -6.12
N ARG A 63 -5.49 -0.58 -6.52
CA ARG A 63 -4.15 -0.01 -6.55
C ARG A 63 -4.23 1.49 -6.32
N CYS A 64 -3.31 2.01 -5.52
CA CYS A 64 -3.17 3.46 -5.36
C CYS A 64 -1.71 3.82 -5.10
N ARG A 65 -1.40 5.10 -5.25
CA ARG A 65 -0.07 5.67 -5.04
C ARG A 65 -0.15 6.76 -4.00
N PHE A 66 0.73 6.67 -3.01
CA PHE A 66 0.85 7.67 -1.96
C PHE A 66 2.06 8.55 -2.27
N TYR A 67 1.78 9.80 -2.65
CA TYR A 67 2.80 10.81 -2.93
C TYR A 67 3.15 11.60 -1.66
N GLN A 68 4.03 12.59 -1.77
CA GLN A 68 4.46 13.41 -0.64
C GLN A 68 3.31 13.98 0.18
N ASP A 69 2.23 14.38 -0.44
CA ASP A 69 1.08 14.99 0.25
C ASP A 69 0.29 14.00 1.12
N SER A 70 0.55 12.72 1.01
CA SER A 70 0.01 11.69 1.92
C SER A 70 0.89 11.47 3.16
N PHE A 71 2.08 12.05 3.20
CA PHE A 71 3.03 11.86 4.30
C PHE A 71 3.25 13.16 5.06
N ILE A 72 3.28 13.07 6.40
CA ILE A 72 3.60 14.22 7.25
C ILE A 72 5.09 14.55 7.13
N GLU A 73 5.94 13.51 7.10
CA GLU A 73 7.38 13.66 6.94
C GLU A 73 7.76 13.86 5.48
N THR A 74 8.92 14.51 5.24
CA THR A 74 9.50 14.58 3.90
C THR A 74 9.97 13.20 3.48
N ILE A 75 9.49 12.73 2.33
CA ILE A 75 9.93 11.48 1.73
C ILE A 75 11.01 11.76 0.68
N ASP A 76 11.93 10.81 0.47
CA ASP A 76 13.02 10.92 -0.50
C ASP A 76 12.81 10.03 -1.73
N PHE A 77 11.57 9.65 -1.98
CA PHE A 77 11.15 8.86 -3.14
C PHE A 77 9.90 9.49 -3.75
N ASP A 78 9.47 9.02 -4.92
CA ASP A 78 8.35 9.64 -5.63
C ASP A 78 7.00 9.21 -5.05
N TYR A 79 6.80 7.92 -4.85
CA TYR A 79 5.57 7.41 -4.24
C TYR A 79 5.74 5.98 -3.73
N LEU A 80 4.87 5.66 -2.77
CA LEU A 80 4.64 4.30 -2.31
C LEU A 80 3.40 3.77 -3.03
N GLU A 81 3.53 2.67 -3.76
CA GLU A 81 2.41 2.03 -4.44
C GLU A 81 1.90 0.85 -3.64
N LEU A 82 0.60 0.80 -3.43
CA LEU A 82 -0.11 -0.30 -2.77
C LEU A 82 -0.99 -0.98 -3.80
N HIS A 83 -0.82 -2.29 -3.99
CA HIS A 83 -1.52 -3.04 -5.03
C HIS A 83 -1.95 -4.41 -4.53
N VAL A 84 -3.25 -4.67 -4.53
CA VAL A 84 -3.78 -6.01 -4.24
C VAL A 84 -3.61 -6.85 -5.50
N ILE A 85 -2.66 -7.79 -5.46
CA ILE A 85 -2.33 -8.62 -6.63
C ILE A 85 -3.07 -9.95 -6.64
N GLU A 86 -3.62 -10.36 -5.50
CA GLU A 86 -4.43 -11.57 -5.39
C GLU A 86 -5.52 -11.36 -4.35
N GLU A 87 -6.76 -11.38 -4.79
CA GLU A 87 -7.93 -11.25 -3.91
C GLU A 87 -8.24 -12.58 -3.24
N ASP A 88 -9.03 -12.54 -2.17
CA ASP A 88 -9.58 -13.74 -1.58
C ASP A 88 -10.58 -14.40 -2.54
N LEU A 89 -10.64 -15.73 -2.51
CA LEU A 89 -11.51 -16.49 -3.41
C LEU A 89 -12.95 -16.63 -2.90
N PHE A 90 -13.26 -16.03 -1.75
CA PHE A 90 -14.57 -16.12 -1.12
C PHE A 90 -15.00 -14.82 -0.47
#